data_2fd1ddd28ed0bca73f882f7036348b0d
#
_entry.id   2fd1ddd28ed0bca73f882f7036348b0d
#
_cell.length_a   1.000
_cell.length_b   1.000
_cell.length_c   1.000
_cell.angle_alpha   90.00
_cell.angle_beta   90.00
_cell.angle_gamma   90.00
#
_symmetry.space_group_name_H-M   'P 1'
#
loop_
_entity.id
_entity.type
_entity.pdbx_description
1 polymer ?
#
loop_
_entity_poly.entity_id
_entity_poly.type
_entity_poly.pdbx_seq_one_letter_code
_entity_poly.pdbx_strand_id
1 'polypeptide(L)'
;MTSQVDSRQYAVLDEDAVRNAGVSWEQATDGMPAPDANLGANFISRRYKDITFSVKRKIWRQDDEGMESANAEYATKRPQVLVKGGNKCVFCGFRSKHTEVHHCNDNHADNRDENLEIADPLCHGTQHIGQVGSQRQGVFINLDGIPQAEVNHLQRTIAVVLEMGNDHEKAEARALLQHLASRAELVQSEWGSANPSDFANALLHLHEEDLDKRVSAFTGMALLYRPVRFMEYIGRWIEESYKSLPIKMWGQIYERARAAR
;
A
#
# COMPACT_ATOMS: atom_id res chain seq x y z
N MET A 1 17.82 20.31 -4.70
CA MET A 1 17.82 20.16 -3.24
C MET A 1 16.78 19.12 -2.90
N THR A 2 17.20 17.89 -2.67
CA THR A 2 16.33 16.83 -2.16
C THR A 2 16.08 17.13 -0.68
N SER A 3 14.84 17.50 -0.31
CA SER A 3 14.47 17.64 1.08
C SER A 3 14.67 16.27 1.75
N GLN A 4 15.49 16.22 2.76
CA GLN A 4 15.66 15.04 3.60
C GLN A 4 14.38 14.90 4.41
N VAL A 5 13.59 13.88 4.11
CA VAL A 5 12.35 13.56 4.85
C VAL A 5 12.72 13.22 6.30
N ASP A 6 12.16 13.95 7.26
CA ASP A 6 12.45 13.73 8.68
C ASP A 6 11.77 12.43 9.18
N SER A 7 12.57 11.39 9.36
CA SER A 7 12.10 10.07 9.85
C SER A 7 11.38 10.14 11.20
N ARG A 8 11.65 11.15 12.02
CA ARG A 8 11.02 11.34 13.34
C ARG A 8 9.50 11.58 13.25
N GLN A 9 9.02 12.10 12.12
CA GLN A 9 7.58 12.32 11.90
C GLN A 9 6.79 11.01 11.82
N TYR A 10 7.47 9.90 11.59
CA TYR A 10 6.89 8.58 11.39
C TYR A 10 7.16 7.62 12.56
N ALA A 11 7.73 8.10 13.67
CA ALA A 11 8.03 7.30 14.86
C ALA A 11 6.78 6.64 15.49
N VAL A 12 5.60 7.08 15.09
CA VAL A 12 4.28 6.57 15.50
C VAL A 12 4.05 5.09 15.21
N LEU A 13 4.80 4.52 14.27
CA LEU A 13 4.74 3.09 13.96
C LEU A 13 5.82 2.27 14.67
N ASP A 14 6.54 2.86 15.61
CA ASP A 14 7.44 2.14 16.50
C ASP A 14 6.63 1.41 17.58
N GLU A 15 6.89 0.12 17.79
CA GLU A 15 6.12 -0.73 18.71
C GLU A 15 6.07 -0.18 20.13
N ASP A 16 7.12 0.55 20.56
CA ASP A 16 7.18 1.20 21.86
C ASP A 16 6.33 2.49 21.93
N ALA A 17 6.15 3.19 20.84
CA ALA A 17 5.31 4.40 20.77
C ALA A 17 3.81 4.07 20.82
N VAL A 18 3.39 2.93 20.24
CA VAL A 18 1.99 2.47 20.28
C VAL A 18 1.58 2.07 21.69
N ARG A 19 2.50 1.51 22.50
CA ARG A 19 2.22 1.14 23.90
C ARG A 19 2.13 2.33 24.86
N ASN A 20 2.76 3.45 24.54
CA ASN A 20 2.89 4.60 25.45
C ASN A 20 1.91 5.75 25.16
N ALA A 21 1.15 5.70 24.07
CA ALA A 21 0.16 6.72 23.74
C ALA A 21 -1.16 6.43 24.46
N GLY A 22 -1.22 6.73 25.74
CA GLY A 22 -2.41 6.59 26.61
C GLY A 22 -3.56 7.57 26.26
N VAL A 23 -3.85 7.82 25.00
CA VAL A 23 -4.99 8.60 24.53
C VAL A 23 -6.03 7.63 23.99
N SER A 24 -7.17 7.47 24.69
CA SER A 24 -8.26 6.65 24.17
C SER A 24 -8.87 7.33 22.95
N TRP A 25 -9.15 6.54 21.93
CA TRP A 25 -9.82 6.97 20.70
C TRP A 25 -11.19 7.63 20.97
N GLU A 26 -11.90 7.20 22.02
CA GLU A 26 -13.17 7.77 22.45
C GLU A 26 -13.08 9.27 22.74
N GLN A 27 -11.93 9.76 23.20
CA GLN A 27 -11.69 11.19 23.46
C GLN A 27 -11.39 12.00 22.18
N ALA A 28 -10.94 11.34 21.11
CA ALA A 28 -10.59 12.00 19.85
C ALA A 28 -11.76 12.06 18.84
N THR A 29 -12.81 11.24 19.05
CA THR A 29 -13.95 11.09 18.13
C THR A 29 -15.26 11.67 18.64
N ASP A 30 -15.23 12.32 19.81
CA ASP A 30 -16.42 12.94 20.39
C ASP A 30 -16.95 14.05 19.44
N GLY A 31 -18.04 13.72 18.73
CA GLY A 31 -18.69 14.62 17.76
C GLY A 31 -18.49 14.31 16.28
N MET A 32 -17.72 13.28 15.90
CA MET A 32 -17.66 12.87 14.49
C MET A 32 -18.81 11.91 14.14
N PRO A 33 -19.55 12.15 13.04
CA PRO A 33 -20.54 11.19 12.57
C PRO A 33 -19.88 9.86 12.19
N ALA A 34 -20.50 8.75 12.58
CA ALA A 34 -20.06 7.42 12.20
C ALA A 34 -19.88 7.35 10.68
N PRO A 35 -18.79 6.74 10.18
CA PRO A 35 -18.60 6.58 8.74
C PRO A 35 -19.75 5.75 8.18
N ASP A 36 -20.35 6.27 7.10
CA ASP A 36 -21.42 5.57 6.38
C ASP A 36 -20.86 4.28 5.80
N ALA A 37 -21.34 3.14 6.28
CA ALA A 37 -20.86 1.80 5.90
C ALA A 37 -21.00 1.49 4.39
N ASN A 38 -21.73 2.32 3.64
CA ASN A 38 -21.94 2.15 2.20
C ASN A 38 -20.96 2.94 1.31
N LEU A 39 -20.06 3.76 1.88
CA LEU A 39 -19.16 4.61 1.10
C LEU A 39 -18.02 3.85 0.38
N GLY A 40 -17.64 2.65 0.85
CA GLY A 40 -16.48 1.91 0.32
C GLY A 40 -16.73 1.10 -0.95
N ALA A 41 -17.90 0.50 -1.08
CA ALA A 41 -18.12 -0.59 -2.04
C ALA A 41 -18.24 -0.18 -3.52
N ASN A 42 -18.45 1.11 -3.83
CA ASN A 42 -18.77 1.53 -5.20
C ASN A 42 -17.72 2.41 -5.90
N PHE A 43 -16.61 2.76 -5.22
CA PHE A 43 -15.80 3.88 -5.69
C PHE A 43 -14.73 3.54 -6.74
N ILE A 44 -14.03 2.40 -6.65
CA ILE A 44 -12.92 2.06 -7.57
C ILE A 44 -13.11 0.73 -8.29
N SER A 45 -13.91 -0.20 -7.77
CA SER A 45 -13.92 -1.61 -8.14
C SER A 45 -14.20 -1.92 -9.62
N ARG A 46 -14.72 -1.00 -10.39
CA ARG A 46 -15.10 -1.26 -11.80
C ARG A 46 -14.05 -0.93 -12.85
N ARG A 47 -12.91 -0.32 -12.48
CA ARG A 47 -11.91 0.17 -13.45
C ARG A 47 -10.51 -0.42 -13.27
N TYR A 48 -10.24 -1.06 -12.15
CA TYR A 48 -8.90 -1.53 -11.78
C TYR A 48 -8.95 -2.98 -11.34
N LYS A 49 -7.79 -3.65 -11.36
CA LYS A 49 -7.67 -5.01 -10.87
C LYS A 49 -7.75 -5.05 -9.35
N ASP A 50 -8.42 -6.05 -8.82
CA ASP A 50 -8.45 -6.29 -7.38
C ASP A 50 -7.06 -6.68 -6.87
N ILE A 51 -6.72 -6.20 -5.68
CA ILE A 51 -5.50 -6.59 -5.00
C ILE A 51 -5.77 -7.86 -4.21
N THR A 52 -4.99 -8.90 -4.51
CA THR A 52 -4.94 -10.12 -3.72
C THR A 52 -3.56 -10.22 -3.08
N PHE A 53 -3.50 -10.40 -1.75
CA PHE A 53 -2.23 -10.60 -1.06
C PHE A 53 -1.57 -11.89 -1.54
N SER A 54 -0.29 -11.80 -1.87
CA SER A 54 0.44 -12.90 -2.47
C SER A 54 1.88 -12.97 -1.94
N VAL A 55 2.47 -14.13 -2.16
CA VAL A 55 3.87 -14.41 -1.83
C VAL A 55 4.58 -14.91 -3.08
N LYS A 56 5.80 -14.48 -3.26
CA LYS A 56 6.65 -14.96 -4.35
C LYS A 56 7.08 -16.40 -4.06
N ARG A 57 6.60 -17.35 -4.87
CA ARG A 57 6.92 -18.78 -4.73
C ARG A 57 8.26 -19.15 -5.35
N LYS A 58 8.67 -18.45 -6.42
CA LYS A 58 9.99 -18.58 -7.05
C LYS A 58 10.85 -17.39 -6.66
N ILE A 59 11.97 -17.68 -6.00
CA ILE A 59 13.01 -16.67 -5.75
C ILE A 59 14.07 -16.86 -6.82
N TRP A 60 14.28 -15.84 -7.65
CA TRP A 60 15.44 -15.79 -8.53
C TRP A 60 16.68 -15.50 -7.71
N ARG A 61 17.69 -16.33 -7.91
CA ARG A 61 19.03 -16.10 -7.39
C ARG A 61 19.89 -15.56 -8.51
N GLN A 62 20.93 -14.83 -8.15
CA GLN A 62 21.83 -14.19 -9.11
C GLN A 62 22.52 -15.21 -10.03
N ASP A 63 22.64 -16.45 -9.56
CA ASP A 63 23.32 -17.55 -10.26
C ASP A 63 22.36 -18.51 -10.98
N ASP A 64 21.06 -18.20 -11.02
CA ASP A 64 20.09 -19.04 -11.73
C ASP A 64 20.36 -19.01 -13.24
N GLU A 65 20.28 -20.17 -13.88
CA GLU A 65 20.48 -20.31 -15.32
C GLU A 65 19.48 -19.45 -16.10
N GLY A 66 19.97 -18.70 -17.08
CA GLY A 66 19.14 -17.80 -17.90
C GLY A 66 18.79 -16.46 -17.27
N MET A 67 19.20 -16.18 -16.02
CA MET A 67 18.87 -14.93 -15.34
C MET A 67 19.44 -13.70 -16.06
N GLU A 68 20.68 -13.78 -16.55
CA GLU A 68 21.32 -12.66 -17.24
C GLU A 68 20.55 -12.26 -18.51
N SER A 69 20.16 -13.25 -19.32
CA SER A 69 19.38 -12.99 -20.54
C SER A 69 17.98 -12.47 -20.22
N ALA A 70 17.30 -13.02 -19.20
CA ALA A 70 15.99 -12.57 -18.76
C ALA A 70 16.02 -11.13 -18.23
N ASN A 71 17.05 -10.77 -17.45
CA ASN A 71 17.25 -9.41 -16.95
C ASN A 71 17.54 -8.43 -18.09
N ALA A 72 18.33 -8.81 -19.10
CA ALA A 72 18.60 -7.97 -20.27
C ALA A 72 17.31 -7.73 -21.09
N GLU A 73 16.51 -8.78 -21.31
CA GLU A 73 15.21 -8.65 -21.97
C GLU A 73 14.27 -7.75 -21.17
N TYR A 74 14.14 -7.97 -19.85
CA TYR A 74 13.32 -7.14 -18.96
C TYR A 74 13.75 -5.68 -18.99
N ALA A 75 15.05 -5.40 -18.92
CA ALA A 75 15.59 -4.04 -18.99
C ALA A 75 15.18 -3.31 -20.27
N THR A 76 15.07 -4.04 -21.38
CA THR A 76 14.62 -3.50 -22.67
C THR A 76 13.11 -3.29 -22.71
N LYS A 77 12.32 -4.22 -22.16
CA LYS A 77 10.85 -4.18 -22.19
C LYS A 77 10.26 -3.23 -21.17
N ARG A 78 10.84 -3.14 -19.98
CA ARG A 78 10.33 -2.31 -18.89
C ARG A 78 9.97 -0.87 -19.30
N PRO A 79 10.84 -0.10 -19.98
CA PRO A 79 10.47 1.26 -20.42
C PRO A 79 9.30 1.28 -21.39
N GLN A 80 9.19 0.28 -22.26
CA GLN A 80 8.09 0.19 -23.24
C GLN A 80 6.75 -0.07 -22.54
N VAL A 81 6.73 -0.99 -21.57
CA VAL A 81 5.54 -1.28 -20.76
C VAL A 81 5.09 -0.03 -20.02
N LEU A 82 6.01 0.69 -19.36
CA LEU A 82 5.71 1.92 -18.63
C LEU A 82 5.13 3.00 -19.53
N VAL A 83 5.71 3.25 -20.69
CA VAL A 83 5.22 4.24 -21.66
C VAL A 83 3.85 3.83 -22.21
N LYS A 84 3.68 2.58 -22.67
CA LYS A 84 2.43 2.06 -23.22
C LYS A 84 1.28 2.15 -22.21
N GLY A 85 1.52 1.86 -20.93
CA GLY A 85 0.51 1.94 -19.87
C GLY A 85 0.40 3.32 -19.22
N GLY A 86 1.15 4.34 -19.69
CA GLY A 86 1.09 5.72 -19.20
C GLY A 86 1.50 5.87 -17.74
N ASN A 87 2.41 5.03 -17.26
CA ASN A 87 2.87 4.98 -15.86
C ASN A 87 1.71 4.90 -14.86
N LYS A 88 0.64 4.19 -15.20
CA LYS A 88 -0.58 4.08 -14.39
C LYS A 88 -0.67 2.70 -13.75
N CYS A 89 -0.79 2.65 -12.43
CA CYS A 89 -0.98 1.41 -11.69
C CYS A 89 -2.29 0.71 -12.10
N VAL A 90 -2.21 -0.58 -12.42
CA VAL A 90 -3.39 -1.40 -12.80
C VAL A 90 -4.33 -1.67 -11.62
N PHE A 91 -3.84 -1.58 -10.38
CA PHE A 91 -4.59 -1.87 -9.16
C PHE A 91 -5.29 -0.64 -8.57
N CYS A 92 -4.62 0.49 -8.48
CA CYS A 92 -5.16 1.68 -7.82
C CYS A 92 -5.31 2.90 -8.75
N GLY A 93 -4.82 2.82 -9.98
CA GLY A 93 -4.91 3.90 -10.95
C GLY A 93 -4.00 5.09 -10.71
N PHE A 94 -3.18 5.08 -9.66
CA PHE A 94 -2.23 6.15 -9.41
C PHE A 94 -1.19 6.22 -10.54
N ARG A 95 -0.84 7.43 -10.95
CA ARG A 95 0.16 7.70 -11.98
C ARG A 95 1.41 8.28 -11.36
N SER A 96 2.55 7.68 -11.65
CA SER A 96 3.86 8.19 -11.25
C SER A 96 4.93 7.65 -12.19
N LYS A 97 5.97 8.43 -12.44
CA LYS A 97 7.17 7.96 -13.17
C LYS A 97 7.96 6.91 -12.40
N HIS A 98 7.60 6.70 -11.12
CA HIS A 98 8.24 5.76 -10.21
C HIS A 98 7.42 4.50 -9.98
N THR A 99 6.50 4.18 -10.90
CA THR A 99 5.83 2.87 -10.91
C THR A 99 6.83 1.76 -11.26
N GLU A 100 6.53 0.58 -10.78
CA GLU A 100 7.28 -0.64 -11.00
C GLU A 100 6.58 -1.51 -12.05
N VAL A 101 7.32 -2.40 -12.70
CA VAL A 101 6.74 -3.42 -13.57
C VAL A 101 6.76 -4.74 -12.83
N HIS A 102 5.59 -5.34 -12.68
CA HIS A 102 5.31 -6.56 -11.95
C HIS A 102 5.15 -7.73 -12.92
N HIS A 103 5.73 -8.89 -12.61
CA HIS A 103 5.47 -10.15 -13.29
C HIS A 103 4.27 -10.84 -12.64
N CYS A 104 3.15 -10.94 -13.37
CA CYS A 104 1.87 -11.45 -12.83
C CYS A 104 1.94 -12.88 -12.32
N ASN A 105 2.77 -13.72 -12.96
CA ASN A 105 2.95 -15.13 -12.61
C ASN A 105 4.18 -15.40 -11.72
N ASP A 106 4.80 -14.36 -11.15
CA ASP A 106 6.03 -14.43 -10.36
C ASP A 106 7.25 -15.05 -11.07
N ASN A 107 7.17 -15.34 -12.36
CA ASN A 107 8.28 -15.87 -13.11
C ASN A 107 9.05 -14.74 -13.83
N HIS A 108 10.18 -14.34 -13.28
CA HIS A 108 11.01 -13.27 -13.84
C HIS A 108 11.67 -13.61 -15.17
N ALA A 109 11.67 -14.88 -15.60
CA ALA A 109 12.08 -15.27 -16.93
C ALA A 109 10.99 -15.08 -17.99
N ASP A 110 9.75 -14.88 -17.58
CA ASP A 110 8.61 -14.71 -18.48
C ASP A 110 8.33 -13.22 -18.72
N ASN A 111 9.08 -12.65 -19.65
CA ASN A 111 8.96 -11.24 -20.03
C ASN A 111 7.93 -10.99 -21.15
N ARG A 112 6.97 -11.90 -21.37
CA ARG A 112 5.88 -11.64 -22.33
C ARG A 112 5.04 -10.45 -21.86
N ASP A 113 4.55 -9.66 -22.82
CA ASP A 113 3.79 -8.43 -22.55
C ASP A 113 2.56 -8.68 -21.64
N GLU A 114 1.89 -9.84 -21.84
CA GLU A 114 0.70 -10.23 -21.06
C GLU A 114 1.02 -10.53 -19.59
N ASN A 115 2.29 -10.81 -19.27
CA ASN A 115 2.76 -11.10 -17.93
C ASN A 115 3.36 -9.88 -17.21
N LEU A 116 3.48 -8.75 -17.90
CA LEU A 116 4.08 -7.53 -17.34
C LEU A 116 3.03 -6.45 -17.08
N GLU A 117 2.88 -6.06 -15.83
CA GLU A 117 1.90 -5.05 -15.41
C GLU A 117 2.54 -3.92 -14.61
N ILE A 118 1.97 -2.73 -14.75
CA ILE A 118 2.44 -1.55 -14.01
C ILE A 118 1.79 -1.53 -12.63
N ALA A 119 2.60 -1.49 -11.60
CA ALA A 119 2.17 -1.38 -10.22
C ALA A 119 2.79 -0.16 -9.52
N ASP A 120 2.00 0.53 -8.71
CA ASP A 120 2.51 1.46 -7.71
C ASP A 120 3.30 0.67 -6.64
N PRO A 121 4.38 1.21 -6.06
CA PRO A 121 5.18 0.49 -5.07
C PRO A 121 4.39 -0.06 -3.87
N LEU A 122 3.33 0.64 -3.43
CA LEU A 122 2.46 0.14 -2.36
C LEU A 122 1.59 -1.04 -2.83
N CYS A 123 1.07 -0.96 -4.07
CA CYS A 123 0.31 -2.07 -4.66
C CYS A 123 1.21 -3.25 -4.99
N HIS A 124 2.42 -3.02 -5.48
CA HIS A 124 3.38 -4.08 -5.77
C HIS A 124 3.79 -4.84 -4.50
N GLY A 125 3.99 -4.12 -3.39
CA GLY A 125 4.32 -4.76 -2.12
C GLY A 125 3.27 -5.75 -1.62
N THR A 126 1.99 -5.60 -1.98
CA THR A 126 0.94 -6.57 -1.63
C THR A 126 1.10 -7.92 -2.33
N GLN A 127 1.82 -7.95 -3.46
CA GLN A 127 2.16 -9.18 -4.17
C GLN A 127 3.38 -9.89 -3.55
N HIS A 128 4.09 -9.23 -2.65
CA HIS A 128 5.33 -9.69 -2.02
C HIS A 128 5.30 -9.54 -0.50
N ILE A 129 4.18 -9.98 0.15
CA ILE A 129 3.98 -9.78 1.60
C ILE A 129 5.08 -10.40 2.45
N GLY A 130 5.71 -11.49 2.00
CA GLY A 130 6.85 -12.09 2.67
C GLY A 130 8.06 -11.16 2.77
N GLN A 131 8.34 -10.41 1.69
CA GLN A 131 9.40 -9.39 1.69
C GLN A 131 9.03 -8.22 2.60
N VAL A 132 7.78 -7.75 2.53
CA VAL A 132 7.30 -6.65 3.37
C VAL A 132 7.45 -6.99 4.85
N GLY A 133 7.06 -8.20 5.25
CA GLY A 133 7.17 -8.66 6.66
C GLY A 133 8.62 -8.87 7.10
N SER A 134 9.44 -9.58 6.31
CA SER A 134 10.84 -9.86 6.65
C SER A 134 11.70 -8.59 6.77
N GLN A 135 11.39 -7.57 5.96
CA GLN A 135 12.04 -6.26 6.01
C GLN A 135 11.37 -5.30 7.00
N ARG A 136 10.38 -5.75 7.77
CA ARG A 136 9.62 -4.93 8.73
C ARG A 136 9.01 -3.67 8.11
N GLN A 137 8.56 -3.76 6.85
CA GLN A 137 8.04 -2.62 6.09
C GLN A 137 6.53 -2.45 6.19
N GLY A 138 5.83 -3.31 6.89
CA GLY A 138 4.37 -3.24 7.04
C GLY A 138 3.84 -4.19 8.11
N VAL A 139 2.56 -4.04 8.40
CA VAL A 139 1.80 -4.85 9.35
C VAL A 139 0.39 -5.04 8.81
N PHE A 140 -0.22 -6.19 9.04
CA PHE A 140 -1.64 -6.39 8.77
C PHE A 140 -2.49 -5.73 9.85
N ILE A 141 -3.53 -5.03 9.40
CA ILE A 141 -4.54 -4.40 10.25
C ILE A 141 -5.92 -4.93 9.89
N ASN A 142 -6.84 -4.96 10.84
CA ASN A 142 -8.25 -5.20 10.55
C ASN A 142 -8.89 -3.90 10.05
N LEU A 143 -9.36 -3.89 8.81
CA LEU A 143 -10.01 -2.74 8.19
C LEU A 143 -11.07 -3.22 7.18
N ASP A 144 -12.17 -3.72 7.72
CA ASP A 144 -13.26 -4.28 6.93
C ASP A 144 -13.95 -3.24 6.05
N GLY A 145 -14.35 -3.67 4.86
CA GLY A 145 -15.10 -2.86 3.90
C GLY A 145 -14.28 -1.83 3.11
N ILE A 146 -12.98 -1.68 3.37
CA ILE A 146 -12.11 -0.76 2.63
C ILE A 146 -11.10 -1.57 1.78
N PRO A 147 -11.19 -1.50 0.44
CA PRO A 147 -10.25 -2.19 -0.43
C PRO A 147 -8.80 -1.74 -0.22
N GLN A 148 -7.85 -2.65 -0.36
CA GLN A 148 -6.42 -2.34 -0.18
C GLN A 148 -5.93 -1.17 -1.08
N ALA A 149 -6.46 -1.04 -2.29
CA ALA A 149 -6.12 0.08 -3.18
C ALA A 149 -6.47 1.43 -2.55
N GLU A 150 -7.59 1.53 -1.85
CA GLU A 150 -8.02 2.72 -1.11
C GLU A 150 -7.14 2.98 0.11
N VAL A 151 -6.78 1.91 0.83
CA VAL A 151 -5.82 2.00 1.95
C VAL A 151 -4.46 2.52 1.45
N ASN A 152 -4.00 2.10 0.28
CA ASN A 152 -2.78 2.62 -0.33
C ASN A 152 -2.88 4.10 -0.68
N HIS A 153 -4.03 4.56 -1.19
CA HIS A 153 -4.28 5.99 -1.41
C HIS A 153 -4.30 6.78 -0.10
N LEU A 154 -4.97 6.25 0.94
CA LEU A 154 -5.03 6.87 2.26
C LEU A 154 -3.63 7.02 2.87
N GLN A 155 -2.83 5.97 2.85
CA GLN A 155 -1.45 6.00 3.35
C GLN A 155 -0.59 7.03 2.61
N ARG A 156 -0.71 7.10 1.29
CA ARG A 156 -0.02 8.12 0.47
C ARG A 156 -0.46 9.53 0.85
N THR A 157 -1.77 9.73 1.05
CA THR A 157 -2.33 11.03 1.45
C THR A 157 -1.82 11.43 2.84
N ILE A 158 -1.84 10.52 3.81
CA ILE A 158 -1.28 10.76 5.14
C ILE A 158 0.19 11.16 5.04
N ALA A 159 1.00 10.42 4.26
CA ALA A 159 2.42 10.73 4.09
C ALA A 159 2.66 12.14 3.50
N VAL A 160 1.85 12.52 2.53
CA VAL A 160 1.93 13.88 1.92
C VAL A 160 1.53 14.96 2.92
N VAL A 161 0.50 14.72 3.75
CA VAL A 161 0.11 15.68 4.81
C VAL A 161 1.21 15.81 5.87
N LEU A 162 1.83 14.70 6.26
CA LEU A 162 2.93 14.73 7.22
C LEU A 162 4.14 15.53 6.70
N GLU A 163 4.34 15.59 5.39
CA GLU A 163 5.43 16.38 4.78
C GLU A 163 5.03 17.84 4.56
N MET A 164 3.88 18.10 3.93
CA MET A 164 3.46 19.41 3.44
C MET A 164 2.50 20.17 4.36
N GLY A 165 1.81 19.49 5.27
CA GLY A 165 0.77 20.06 6.11
C GLY A 165 1.30 21.07 7.13
N ASN A 166 0.42 21.91 7.65
CA ASN A 166 0.70 22.70 8.84
C ASN A 166 0.66 21.82 10.11
N ASP A 167 1.00 22.38 11.27
CA ASP A 167 1.11 21.63 12.52
C ASP A 167 -0.20 20.92 12.90
N HIS A 168 -1.35 21.56 12.68
CA HIS A 168 -2.66 20.97 12.96
C HIS A 168 -2.95 19.79 12.03
N GLU A 169 -2.81 19.99 10.72
CA GLU A 169 -3.00 18.94 9.71
C GLU A 169 -2.06 17.74 9.96
N LYS A 170 -0.81 18.01 10.32
CA LYS A 170 0.16 16.96 10.70
C LYS A 170 -0.25 16.21 11.96
N ALA A 171 -0.81 16.90 12.94
CA ALA A 171 -1.29 16.26 14.18
C ALA A 171 -2.48 15.33 13.88
N GLU A 172 -3.44 15.76 13.07
CA GLU A 172 -4.57 14.93 12.64
C GLU A 172 -4.11 13.70 11.82
N ALA A 173 -3.17 13.90 10.89
CA ALA A 173 -2.61 12.81 10.09
C ALA A 173 -1.89 11.77 10.97
N ARG A 174 -1.15 12.20 12.00
CA ARG A 174 -0.52 11.29 12.97
C ARG A 174 -1.56 10.53 13.78
N ALA A 175 -2.58 11.21 14.29
CA ALA A 175 -3.66 10.56 15.05
C ALA A 175 -4.38 9.49 14.21
N LEU A 176 -4.67 9.79 12.94
CA LEU A 176 -5.27 8.81 12.03
C LEU A 176 -4.33 7.62 11.78
N LEU A 177 -3.05 7.87 11.57
CA LEU A 177 -2.06 6.80 11.35
C LEU A 177 -1.93 5.90 12.60
N GLN A 178 -1.93 6.49 13.80
CA GLN A 178 -1.95 5.75 15.07
C GLN A 178 -3.19 4.88 15.21
N HIS A 179 -4.35 5.44 14.89
CA HIS A 179 -5.59 4.68 14.91
C HIS A 179 -5.57 3.50 13.95
N LEU A 180 -5.08 3.70 12.72
CA LEU A 180 -4.92 2.59 11.77
C LEU A 180 -3.95 1.53 12.29
N ALA A 181 -2.83 1.95 12.86
CA ALA A 181 -1.81 1.04 13.40
C ALA A 181 -2.32 0.21 14.59
N SER A 182 -3.12 0.80 15.50
CA SER A 182 -3.71 0.08 16.63
C SER A 182 -4.62 -1.08 16.22
N ARG A 183 -5.18 -1.04 15.01
CA ARG A 183 -6.02 -2.13 14.49
C ARG A 183 -5.23 -3.41 14.15
N ALA A 184 -3.90 -3.37 14.22
CA ALA A 184 -3.07 -4.57 14.13
C ALA A 184 -3.26 -5.50 15.34
N GLU A 185 -3.66 -4.97 16.50
CA GLU A 185 -3.95 -5.76 17.71
C GLU A 185 -5.10 -6.75 17.47
N LEU A 186 -6.09 -6.38 16.67
CA LEU A 186 -7.20 -7.27 16.31
C LEU A 186 -6.70 -8.45 15.48
N VAL A 187 -5.85 -8.18 14.48
CA VAL A 187 -5.25 -9.25 13.66
C VAL A 187 -4.35 -10.13 14.51
N GLN A 188 -3.51 -9.54 15.37
CA GLN A 188 -2.66 -10.27 16.30
C GLN A 188 -3.46 -11.17 17.24
N SER A 189 -4.59 -10.68 17.75
CA SER A 189 -5.46 -11.44 18.65
C SER A 189 -6.17 -12.61 17.95
N GLU A 190 -6.61 -12.40 16.71
CA GLU A 190 -7.37 -13.41 15.94
C GLU A 190 -6.46 -14.47 15.32
N TRP A 191 -5.32 -14.06 14.77
CA TRP A 191 -4.44 -14.91 13.96
C TRP A 191 -3.14 -15.31 14.66
N GLY A 192 -2.85 -14.78 15.84
CA GLY A 192 -1.60 -15.01 16.57
C GLY A 192 -0.41 -14.21 16.04
N SER A 193 -0.56 -13.53 14.91
CA SER A 193 0.43 -12.62 14.33
C SER A 193 -0.24 -11.58 13.45
N ALA A 194 0.34 -10.37 13.40
CA ALA A 194 0.01 -9.35 12.40
C ALA A 194 1.17 -9.10 11.42
N ASN A 195 2.25 -9.89 11.51
CA ASN A 195 3.42 -9.75 10.64
C ASN A 195 3.15 -10.40 9.27
N PRO A 196 3.24 -9.67 8.15
CA PRO A 196 2.99 -10.20 6.82
C PRO A 196 3.87 -11.41 6.43
N SER A 197 5.07 -11.56 7.02
CA SER A 197 5.92 -12.73 6.74
C SER A 197 5.35 -14.04 7.28
N ASP A 198 4.59 -14.01 8.37
CA ASP A 198 3.99 -15.21 8.93
C ASP A 198 2.83 -15.69 8.04
N PHE A 199 2.04 -14.77 7.53
CA PHE A 199 1.02 -15.06 6.52
C PHE A 199 1.63 -15.53 5.20
N ALA A 200 2.76 -14.95 4.78
CA ALA A 200 3.48 -15.42 3.60
C ALA A 200 3.96 -16.87 3.77
N ASN A 201 4.49 -17.22 4.94
CA ASN A 201 4.89 -18.59 5.25
C ASN A 201 3.70 -19.54 5.17
N ALA A 202 2.54 -19.15 5.70
CA ALA A 202 1.32 -19.96 5.58
C ALA A 202 0.91 -20.13 4.10
N LEU A 203 0.95 -19.07 3.29
CA LEU A 203 0.63 -19.14 1.85
C LEU A 203 1.59 -20.05 1.07
N LEU A 204 2.87 -20.13 1.46
CA LEU A 204 3.85 -21.02 0.81
C LEU A 204 3.53 -22.50 1.03
N HIS A 205 2.82 -22.83 2.11
CA HIS A 205 2.42 -24.20 2.44
C HIS A 205 1.05 -24.59 1.83
N LEU A 206 0.31 -23.63 1.23
CA LEU A 206 -0.95 -23.97 0.56
C LEU A 206 -0.69 -24.73 -0.74
N HIS A 207 -1.52 -25.75 -0.98
CA HIS A 207 -1.56 -26.41 -2.28
C HIS A 207 -2.12 -25.47 -3.36
N GLU A 208 -1.77 -25.72 -4.63
CA GLU A 208 -2.24 -24.86 -5.74
C GLU A 208 -3.76 -24.80 -5.83
N GLU A 209 -4.46 -25.93 -5.57
CA GLU A 209 -5.91 -26.04 -5.53
C GLU A 209 -6.58 -25.19 -4.42
N ASP A 210 -5.82 -24.80 -3.40
CA ASP A 210 -6.31 -24.03 -2.26
C ASP A 210 -5.98 -22.53 -2.36
N LEU A 211 -5.26 -22.12 -3.39
CA LEU A 211 -4.82 -20.71 -3.53
C LEU A 211 -5.96 -19.71 -3.58
N ASP A 212 -7.11 -20.10 -4.11
CA ASP A 212 -8.28 -19.23 -4.17
C ASP A 212 -8.87 -18.95 -2.78
N LYS A 213 -8.65 -19.84 -1.81
CA LYS A 213 -9.08 -19.64 -0.42
C LYS A 213 -8.40 -18.45 0.26
N ARG A 214 -7.24 -18.01 -0.25
CA ARG A 214 -6.54 -16.83 0.26
C ARG A 214 -7.40 -15.57 0.21
N VAL A 215 -8.25 -15.42 -0.81
CA VAL A 215 -9.13 -14.24 -0.95
C VAL A 215 -10.07 -14.13 0.26
N SER A 216 -10.68 -15.23 0.66
CA SER A 216 -11.56 -15.26 1.83
C SER A 216 -10.78 -15.13 3.15
N ALA A 217 -9.57 -15.71 3.24
CA ALA A 217 -8.75 -15.64 4.44
C ALA A 217 -8.29 -14.21 4.77
N PHE A 218 -8.09 -13.37 3.78
CA PHE A 218 -7.71 -11.98 3.97
C PHE A 218 -8.90 -10.99 3.98
N THR A 219 -10.13 -11.49 4.00
CA THR A 219 -11.32 -10.61 4.10
C THR A 219 -11.25 -9.79 5.38
N GLY A 220 -11.48 -8.48 5.26
CA GLY A 220 -11.40 -7.54 6.38
C GLY A 220 -9.99 -7.15 6.80
N MET A 221 -8.94 -7.67 6.14
CA MET A 221 -7.56 -7.32 6.40
C MET A 221 -7.02 -6.31 5.39
N ALA A 222 -6.17 -5.42 5.85
CA ALA A 222 -5.41 -4.52 5.01
C ALA A 222 -3.93 -4.47 5.43
N LEU A 223 -3.06 -4.19 4.49
CA LEU A 223 -1.64 -4.00 4.73
C LEU A 223 -1.36 -2.51 4.96
N LEU A 224 -0.99 -2.18 6.18
CA LEU A 224 -0.50 -0.85 6.55
C LEU A 224 1.03 -0.86 6.45
N TYR A 225 1.57 -0.05 5.54
CA TYR A 225 3.00 0.07 5.38
C TYR A 225 3.60 1.00 6.42
N ARG A 226 4.78 0.64 6.91
CA ARG A 226 5.60 1.56 7.70
C ARG A 226 6.23 2.61 6.79
N PRO A 227 6.44 3.83 7.27
CA PRO A 227 6.97 4.93 6.45
C PRO A 227 8.27 4.60 5.72
N VAL A 228 9.13 3.78 6.31
CA VAL A 228 10.39 3.33 5.69
C VAL A 228 10.18 2.74 4.29
N ARG A 229 9.01 2.15 4.01
CA ARG A 229 8.69 1.55 2.69
C ARG A 229 8.56 2.61 1.59
N PHE A 230 8.10 3.80 1.91
CA PHE A 230 7.73 4.80 0.91
C PHE A 230 8.35 6.19 1.11
N MET A 231 9.21 6.36 2.11
CA MET A 231 9.88 7.65 2.37
C MET A 231 10.59 8.21 1.14
N GLU A 232 11.24 7.35 0.36
CA GLU A 232 11.93 7.77 -0.87
C GLU A 232 10.98 8.26 -1.98
N TYR A 233 9.70 7.89 -1.91
CA TYR A 233 8.70 8.26 -2.92
C TYR A 233 7.94 9.55 -2.56
N ILE A 234 7.89 9.97 -1.30
CA ILE A 234 7.04 11.09 -0.84
C ILE A 234 7.36 12.37 -1.61
N GLY A 235 8.62 12.77 -1.67
CA GLY A 235 9.04 13.97 -2.40
C GLY A 235 8.66 13.94 -3.88
N ARG A 236 8.73 12.74 -4.48
CA ARG A 236 8.37 12.50 -5.88
C ARG A 236 6.86 12.59 -6.09
N TRP A 237 6.07 11.99 -5.21
CA TRP A 237 4.60 12.10 -5.26
C TRP A 237 4.15 13.55 -5.13
N ILE A 238 4.78 14.31 -4.23
CA ILE A 238 4.50 15.74 -4.06
C ILE A 238 4.74 16.49 -5.37
N GLU A 239 5.92 16.35 -5.94
CA GLU A 239 6.30 17.06 -7.17
C GLU A 239 5.43 16.67 -8.38
N GLU A 240 5.09 15.39 -8.52
CA GLU A 240 4.36 14.89 -9.70
C GLU A 240 2.85 15.10 -9.61
N SER A 241 2.26 15.06 -8.40
CA SER A 241 0.81 14.99 -8.25
C SER A 241 0.23 16.01 -7.26
N TYR A 242 0.85 16.17 -6.09
CA TYR A 242 0.24 16.91 -4.99
C TYR A 242 0.62 18.40 -4.95
N LYS A 243 1.71 18.82 -5.59
CA LYS A 243 2.13 20.21 -5.64
C LYS A 243 1.06 21.14 -6.22
N SER A 244 0.29 20.65 -7.19
CA SER A 244 -0.84 21.38 -7.79
C SER A 244 -2.15 21.25 -7.03
N LEU A 245 -2.18 20.46 -5.94
CA LEU A 245 -3.36 20.14 -5.15
C LEU A 245 -3.14 20.54 -3.68
N PRO A 246 -3.22 21.83 -3.33
CA PRO A 246 -3.02 22.29 -1.95
C PRO A 246 -3.97 21.58 -0.97
N ILE A 247 -3.49 21.15 0.19
CA ILE A 247 -4.25 20.37 1.19
C ILE A 247 -5.57 21.04 1.54
N LYS A 248 -5.59 22.36 1.73
CA LYS A 248 -6.78 23.15 2.01
C LYS A 248 -7.92 23.01 0.98
N MET A 249 -7.63 22.53 -0.22
CA MET A 249 -8.63 22.33 -1.28
C MET A 249 -9.17 20.89 -1.32
N TRP A 250 -8.59 19.95 -0.59
CA TRP A 250 -8.95 18.54 -0.72
C TRP A 250 -10.39 18.26 -0.31
N GLY A 251 -10.88 18.90 0.76
CA GLY A 251 -12.29 18.79 1.16
C GLY A 251 -13.24 19.24 0.04
N GLN A 252 -12.95 20.38 -0.62
CA GLN A 252 -13.78 20.86 -1.73
C GLN A 252 -13.70 19.94 -2.95
N ILE A 253 -12.52 19.38 -3.25
CA ILE A 253 -12.34 18.43 -4.35
C ILE A 253 -13.17 17.17 -4.08
N TYR A 254 -13.12 16.65 -2.85
CA TYR A 254 -13.90 15.50 -2.43
C TYR A 254 -15.42 15.76 -2.59
N GLU A 255 -15.93 16.87 -2.08
CA GLU A 255 -17.36 17.20 -2.18
C GLU A 255 -17.81 17.36 -3.64
N ARG A 256 -17.00 17.98 -4.49
CA ARG A 256 -17.30 18.08 -5.93
C ARG A 256 -17.32 16.69 -6.61
N ALA A 257 -16.36 15.84 -6.29
CA ALA A 257 -16.31 14.49 -6.84
C ALA A 257 -17.50 13.65 -6.37
N ARG A 258 -17.95 13.85 -5.12
CA ARG A 258 -19.14 13.20 -4.56
C ARG A 258 -20.44 13.67 -5.21
N ALA A 259 -20.56 14.96 -5.48
CA ALA A 259 -21.75 15.57 -6.10
C ALA A 259 -21.90 15.24 -7.61
N ALA A 260 -20.81 14.85 -8.28
CA ALA A 260 -20.79 14.52 -9.71
C ALA A 260 -21.22 13.06 -10.02
N ARG A 261 -21.74 12.36 -9.03
CA ARG A 261 -22.24 10.97 -9.10
C ARG A 261 -23.73 10.88 -8.97
#